data_55354e87522c4a44cf5c396843152c0a
#
_entry.id   55354e87522c4a44cf5c396843152c0a
#
_cell.length_a   1.000
_cell.length_b   1.000
_cell.length_c   1.000
_cell.angle_alpha   90.00
_cell.angle_beta   90.00
_cell.angle_gamma   90.00
#
_symmetry.space_group_name_H-M   'P 1'
#
loop_
_entity.id
_entity.type
_entity.pdbx_description
1 polymer ?
#
loop_
_entity_poly.entity_id
_entity_poly.type
_entity_poly.pdbx_seq_one_letter_code
_entity_poly.pdbx_strand_id
1 'polypeptide(L)'
;PFISQTALASLVEDNRDGILGMFNMFSGGALERLSIFTLGIMPYISSSIIMTLMTSVVPHFEQLKKEGERGRRKITQYTRMGTVFLAVFQSYGISIALQSQSGAGVALVTNPGLTFSFVTVVTLTTGTLFLMWLGEQISEKGVGNGISMIIFAGIVAGLPVSLGNTLSMVSTGELSVFGVLLILIMAFIVMGFIVFMERGQRRITVNYAKRQQGRKMVGGQSSYLPLKINM
;
A
#
# COMPACT_ATOMS: atom_id res chain seq x y z
N PRO A 1 -19.42 -4.33 -18.12
CA PRO A 1 -20.66 -4.32 -18.91
C PRO A 1 -21.75 -3.40 -18.35
N PHE A 2 -21.66 -2.99 -17.05
CA PHE A 2 -22.68 -2.15 -16.41
C PHE A 2 -22.28 -0.67 -16.32
N ILE A 3 -21.09 -0.29 -16.79
CA ILE A 3 -20.51 1.05 -16.60
C ILE A 3 -20.20 1.66 -17.96
N SER A 4 -20.59 2.92 -18.14
CA SER A 4 -20.27 3.73 -19.31
C SER A 4 -18.83 4.24 -19.21
N GLN A 5 -17.95 3.80 -20.12
CA GLN A 5 -16.56 4.21 -20.13
C GLN A 5 -16.35 5.69 -20.42
N THR A 6 -17.23 6.28 -21.22
CA THR A 6 -17.20 7.71 -21.56
C THR A 6 -17.52 8.60 -20.36
N ALA A 7 -18.56 8.24 -19.60
CA ALA A 7 -18.94 8.96 -18.38
C ALA A 7 -17.89 8.78 -17.26
N LEU A 8 -17.22 7.63 -17.21
CA LEU A 8 -16.13 7.38 -16.25
C LEU A 8 -14.91 8.24 -16.55
N ALA A 9 -14.49 8.32 -17.81
CA ALA A 9 -13.32 9.09 -18.21
C ALA A 9 -13.48 10.58 -17.85
N SER A 10 -14.67 11.18 -18.10
CA SER A 10 -14.93 12.57 -17.73
C SER A 10 -14.90 12.81 -16.22
N LEU A 11 -15.46 11.90 -15.42
CA LEU A 11 -15.44 12.03 -13.95
C LEU A 11 -14.03 11.91 -13.36
N VAL A 12 -13.20 11.06 -13.92
CA VAL A 12 -11.81 10.88 -13.45
C VAL A 12 -10.98 12.11 -13.81
N GLU A 13 -11.20 12.68 -15.01
CA GLU A 13 -10.50 13.87 -15.47
C GLU A 13 -10.83 15.08 -14.59
N ASP A 14 -12.09 15.27 -14.24
CA ASP A 14 -12.55 16.35 -13.35
C ASP A 14 -12.04 16.25 -11.91
N ASN A 15 -11.68 15.04 -11.44
CA ASN A 15 -11.26 14.79 -10.06
C ASN A 15 -9.77 14.35 -9.91
N ARG A 16 -8.95 14.54 -10.94
CA ARG A 16 -7.53 14.14 -10.93
C ARG A 16 -6.71 14.77 -9.80
N ASP A 17 -6.99 16.01 -9.45
CA ASP A 17 -6.24 16.77 -8.44
C ASP A 17 -6.75 16.55 -7.01
N GLY A 18 -7.78 15.71 -6.82
CA GLY A 18 -8.39 15.43 -5.54
C GLY A 18 -7.88 14.16 -4.85
N ILE A 19 -8.54 13.82 -3.74
CA ILE A 19 -8.30 12.59 -2.96
C ILE A 19 -8.42 11.35 -3.86
N LEU A 20 -9.34 11.36 -4.84
CA LEU A 20 -9.51 10.26 -5.80
C LEU A 20 -8.26 10.03 -6.67
N GLY A 21 -7.56 11.10 -7.06
CA GLY A 21 -6.28 10.97 -7.79
C GLY A 21 -5.20 10.31 -6.95
N MET A 22 -5.12 10.61 -5.65
CA MET A 22 -4.20 9.92 -4.74
C MET A 22 -4.52 8.43 -4.61
N PHE A 23 -5.79 8.06 -4.43
CA PHE A 23 -6.21 6.65 -4.41
C PHE A 23 -5.90 5.93 -5.72
N ASN A 24 -6.11 6.60 -6.85
CA ASN A 24 -5.79 6.06 -8.16
C ASN A 24 -4.29 5.75 -8.31
N MET A 25 -3.43 6.62 -7.81
CA MET A 25 -1.99 6.43 -7.81
C MET A 25 -1.57 5.20 -6.98
N PHE A 26 -2.15 4.97 -5.79
CA PHE A 26 -1.88 3.79 -4.97
C PHE A 26 -2.43 2.50 -5.57
N SER A 27 -3.52 2.58 -6.34
CA SER A 27 -4.11 1.43 -7.04
C SER A 27 -3.49 1.16 -8.42
N GLY A 28 -2.46 1.92 -8.81
CA GLY A 28 -1.81 1.75 -10.13
C GLY A 28 -2.71 2.08 -11.32
N GLY A 29 -3.62 3.06 -11.19
CA GLY A 29 -4.57 3.43 -12.25
C GLY A 29 -5.79 2.51 -12.36
N ALA A 30 -5.99 1.61 -11.39
CA ALA A 30 -7.12 0.68 -11.40
C ALA A 30 -8.47 1.38 -11.20
N LEU A 31 -8.47 2.54 -10.52
CA LEU A 31 -9.68 3.33 -10.27
C LEU A 31 -10.19 3.99 -11.56
N GLU A 32 -9.31 4.52 -12.41
CA GLU A 32 -9.66 5.12 -13.70
C GLU A 32 -10.39 4.15 -14.64
N ARG A 33 -10.06 2.87 -14.53
CA ARG A 33 -10.61 1.81 -15.36
C ARG A 33 -11.72 1.03 -14.68
N LEU A 34 -12.07 1.35 -13.42
CA LEU A 34 -12.96 0.56 -12.56
C LEU A 34 -12.69 -0.94 -12.71
N SER A 35 -11.42 -1.31 -12.56
CA SER A 35 -11.02 -2.71 -12.67
C SER A 35 -11.41 -3.49 -11.42
N ILE A 36 -11.27 -4.82 -11.46
CA ILE A 36 -11.47 -5.70 -10.32
C ILE A 36 -10.60 -5.27 -9.12
N PHE A 37 -9.47 -4.63 -9.39
CA PHE A 37 -8.50 -4.18 -8.40
C PHE A 37 -8.67 -2.72 -7.95
N THR A 38 -9.82 -2.11 -8.22
CA THR A 38 -10.10 -0.69 -7.89
C THR A 38 -9.89 -0.36 -6.42
N LEU A 39 -10.29 -1.23 -5.48
CA LEU A 39 -10.01 -1.06 -4.05
C LEU A 39 -8.53 -1.26 -3.70
N GLY A 40 -7.77 -1.95 -4.54
CA GLY A 40 -6.37 -2.27 -4.26
C GLY A 40 -6.19 -3.03 -2.96
N ILE A 41 -5.16 -2.67 -2.20
CA ILE A 41 -4.79 -3.25 -0.89
C ILE A 41 -5.30 -2.39 0.28
N MET A 42 -5.98 -1.27 0.02
CA MET A 42 -6.41 -0.33 1.06
C MET A 42 -7.22 -0.97 2.20
N PRO A 43 -8.21 -1.86 1.96
CA PRO A 43 -8.93 -2.55 3.04
C PRO A 43 -8.02 -3.36 3.94
N TYR A 44 -6.97 -3.99 3.39
CA TYR A 44 -6.01 -4.76 4.17
C TYR A 44 -5.12 -3.85 5.03
N ILE A 45 -4.64 -2.73 4.49
CA ILE A 45 -3.84 -1.77 5.25
C ILE A 45 -4.64 -1.24 6.44
N SER A 46 -5.89 -0.82 6.21
CA SER A 46 -6.78 -0.34 7.25
C SER A 46 -7.02 -1.40 8.33
N SER A 47 -7.31 -2.64 7.93
CA SER A 47 -7.49 -3.76 8.85
C SER A 47 -6.22 -4.05 9.66
N SER A 48 -5.05 -4.01 9.03
CA SER A 48 -3.77 -4.24 9.68
C SER A 48 -3.45 -3.16 10.72
N ILE A 49 -3.72 -1.89 10.41
CA ILE A 49 -3.55 -0.78 11.35
C ILE A 49 -4.49 -0.95 12.54
N ILE A 50 -5.78 -1.24 12.29
CA ILE A 50 -6.77 -1.48 13.35
C ILE A 50 -6.31 -2.62 14.26
N MET A 51 -5.88 -3.75 13.69
CA MET A 51 -5.40 -4.88 14.47
C MET A 51 -4.12 -4.56 15.26
N THR A 52 -3.21 -3.78 14.70
CA THR A 52 -2.01 -3.32 15.42
C THR A 52 -2.38 -2.46 16.62
N LEU A 53 -3.33 -1.55 16.48
CA LEU A 53 -3.85 -0.73 17.58
C LEU A 53 -4.59 -1.61 18.62
N MET A 54 -5.40 -2.56 18.17
CA MET A 54 -6.11 -3.49 19.05
C MET A 54 -5.15 -4.33 19.90
N THR A 55 -3.99 -4.72 19.36
CA THR A 55 -2.97 -5.44 20.13
C THR A 55 -2.33 -4.59 21.24
N SER A 56 -2.44 -3.27 21.16
CA SER A 56 -1.92 -2.35 22.18
C SER A 56 -2.97 -1.99 23.24
N VAL A 57 -4.27 -2.00 22.88
CA VAL A 57 -5.36 -1.53 23.75
C VAL A 57 -6.10 -2.68 24.44
N VAL A 58 -6.29 -3.80 23.76
CA VAL A 58 -7.09 -4.92 24.26
C VAL A 58 -6.19 -5.99 24.88
N PRO A 59 -6.33 -6.30 26.20
CA PRO A 59 -5.47 -7.25 26.90
C PRO A 59 -5.43 -8.65 26.27
N HIS A 60 -6.53 -9.09 25.67
CA HIS A 60 -6.61 -10.38 24.98
C HIS A 60 -5.65 -10.46 23.79
N PHE A 61 -5.60 -9.42 22.94
CA PHE A 61 -4.70 -9.36 21.80
C PHE A 61 -3.25 -9.12 22.21
N GLU A 62 -3.02 -8.42 23.32
CA GLU A 62 -1.69 -8.27 23.92
C GLU A 62 -1.13 -9.63 24.38
N GLN A 63 -1.95 -10.47 25.02
CA GLN A 63 -1.56 -11.83 25.39
C GLN A 63 -1.23 -12.68 24.17
N LEU A 64 -2.06 -12.63 23.13
CA LEU A 64 -1.79 -13.31 21.86
C LEU A 64 -0.45 -12.86 21.25
N LYS A 65 -0.11 -11.59 21.32
CA LYS A 65 1.19 -11.07 20.84
C LYS A 65 2.36 -11.66 21.65
N LYS A 66 2.19 -11.92 22.96
CA LYS A 66 3.19 -12.53 23.83
C LYS A 66 3.35 -14.04 23.60
N GLU A 67 2.36 -14.73 23.01
CA GLU A 67 2.43 -16.15 22.65
C GLU A 67 3.42 -16.47 21.50
N GLY A 68 4.08 -15.47 20.93
CA GLY A 68 5.05 -15.64 19.88
C GLY A 68 4.42 -16.00 18.52
N GLU A 69 4.97 -16.99 17.82
CA GLU A 69 4.55 -17.34 16.44
C GLU A 69 3.07 -17.80 16.35
N ARG A 70 2.57 -18.53 17.32
CA ARG A 70 1.17 -18.99 17.33
C ARG A 70 0.20 -17.82 17.45
N GLY A 71 0.49 -16.89 18.34
CA GLY A 71 -0.32 -15.69 18.51
C GLY A 71 -0.28 -14.78 17.27
N ARG A 72 0.90 -14.64 16.64
CA ARG A 72 1.07 -13.88 15.42
C ARG A 72 0.22 -14.44 14.27
N ARG A 73 0.15 -15.76 14.11
CA ARG A 73 -0.72 -16.40 13.09
C ARG A 73 -2.19 -16.11 13.35
N LYS A 74 -2.64 -16.13 14.61
CA LYS A 74 -4.03 -15.77 14.97
C LYS A 74 -4.34 -14.30 14.66
N ILE A 75 -3.42 -13.38 15.01
CA ILE A 75 -3.57 -11.95 14.68
C ILE A 75 -3.69 -11.76 13.17
N THR A 76 -2.86 -12.44 12.37
CA THR A 76 -2.95 -12.40 10.91
C THR A 76 -4.32 -12.92 10.41
N GLN A 77 -4.87 -13.98 11.00
CA GLN A 77 -6.22 -14.45 10.65
C GLN A 77 -7.29 -13.40 10.95
N TYR A 78 -7.23 -12.74 12.10
CA TYR A 78 -8.16 -11.64 12.43
C TYR A 78 -8.01 -10.46 11.47
N THR A 79 -6.78 -10.13 11.06
CA THR A 79 -6.54 -9.10 10.04
C THR A 79 -7.19 -9.49 8.71
N ARG A 80 -7.08 -10.74 8.27
CA ARG A 80 -7.74 -11.24 7.04
C ARG A 80 -9.27 -11.14 7.12
N MET A 81 -9.86 -11.56 8.24
CA MET A 81 -11.31 -11.44 8.45
C MET A 81 -11.77 -9.98 8.46
N GLY A 82 -11.02 -9.11 9.14
CA GLY A 82 -11.26 -7.66 9.15
C GLY A 82 -11.15 -7.06 7.74
N THR A 83 -10.20 -7.53 6.93
CA THR A 83 -10.06 -7.11 5.52
C THR A 83 -11.29 -7.48 4.70
N VAL A 84 -11.80 -8.70 4.84
CA VAL A 84 -13.04 -9.12 4.12
C VAL A 84 -14.20 -8.21 4.49
N PHE A 85 -14.40 -7.98 5.79
CA PHE A 85 -15.47 -7.12 6.27
C PHE A 85 -15.37 -5.69 5.73
N LEU A 86 -14.18 -5.08 5.83
CA LEU A 86 -13.93 -3.74 5.32
C LEU A 86 -14.05 -3.67 3.80
N ALA A 87 -13.58 -4.67 3.07
CA ALA A 87 -13.69 -4.73 1.61
C ALA A 87 -15.16 -4.79 1.16
N VAL A 88 -15.99 -5.61 1.81
CA VAL A 88 -17.43 -5.68 1.52
C VAL A 88 -18.09 -4.33 1.79
N PHE A 89 -17.82 -3.71 2.95
CA PHE A 89 -18.39 -2.43 3.32
C PHE A 89 -17.99 -1.30 2.35
N GLN A 90 -16.69 -1.21 2.02
CA GLN A 90 -16.17 -0.21 1.09
C GLN A 90 -16.68 -0.44 -0.33
N SER A 91 -16.76 -1.69 -0.80
CA SER A 91 -17.31 -2.04 -2.11
C SER A 91 -18.77 -1.65 -2.24
N TYR A 92 -19.55 -1.84 -1.16
CA TYR A 92 -20.94 -1.41 -1.12
C TYR A 92 -21.08 0.11 -1.19
N GLY A 93 -20.24 0.84 -0.43
CA GLY A 93 -20.19 2.31 -0.50
C GLY A 93 -19.85 2.82 -1.90
N ILE A 94 -18.86 2.21 -2.56
CA ILE A 94 -18.50 2.54 -3.96
C ILE A 94 -19.67 2.24 -4.90
N SER A 95 -20.35 1.12 -4.72
CA SER A 95 -21.51 0.77 -5.55
C SER A 95 -22.63 1.81 -5.48
N ILE A 96 -22.94 2.32 -4.28
CA ILE A 96 -23.93 3.40 -4.10
C ILE A 96 -23.42 4.70 -4.73
N ALA A 97 -22.17 5.05 -4.49
CA ALA A 97 -21.57 6.26 -5.05
C ALA A 97 -21.61 6.26 -6.59
N LEU A 98 -21.28 5.14 -7.22
CA LEU A 98 -21.32 5.01 -8.68
C LEU A 98 -22.75 5.11 -9.25
N GLN A 99 -23.75 4.62 -8.53
CA GLN A 99 -25.15 4.72 -8.95
C GLN A 99 -25.69 6.15 -8.84
N SER A 100 -25.18 6.96 -7.92
CA SER A 100 -25.61 8.35 -7.71
C SER A 100 -24.91 9.34 -8.63
N GLN A 101 -23.80 8.94 -9.29
CA GLN A 101 -23.01 9.82 -10.14
C GLN A 101 -23.41 9.72 -11.61
N SER A 102 -23.43 10.88 -12.27
CA SER A 102 -23.54 11.00 -13.72
C SER A 102 -22.37 11.83 -14.24
N GLY A 103 -21.68 11.33 -15.27
CA GLY A 103 -20.59 12.05 -15.94
C GLY A 103 -21.05 12.55 -17.31
N ALA A 104 -20.72 13.79 -17.67
CA ALA A 104 -21.09 14.41 -18.96
C ALA A 104 -22.61 14.33 -19.29
N GLY A 105 -23.48 14.39 -18.28
CA GLY A 105 -24.94 14.26 -18.46
C GLY A 105 -25.47 12.85 -18.72
N VAL A 106 -24.59 11.83 -18.68
CA VAL A 106 -24.94 10.41 -18.84
C VAL A 106 -24.79 9.68 -17.51
N ALA A 107 -25.75 8.82 -17.18
CA ALA A 107 -25.66 7.96 -15.99
C ALA A 107 -24.43 7.05 -16.11
N LEU A 108 -23.62 6.98 -15.06
CA LEU A 108 -22.41 6.16 -15.03
C LEU A 108 -22.73 4.67 -15.12
N VAL A 109 -23.83 4.26 -14.44
CA VAL A 109 -24.31 2.88 -14.39
C VAL A 109 -25.50 2.73 -15.33
N THR A 110 -25.39 1.84 -16.31
CA THR A 110 -26.42 1.60 -17.33
C THR A 110 -27.71 0.99 -16.73
N ASN A 111 -27.55 0.08 -15.76
CA ASN A 111 -28.66 -0.57 -15.07
C ASN A 111 -28.44 -0.48 -13.55
N PRO A 112 -28.89 0.62 -12.89
CA PRO A 112 -28.79 0.74 -11.44
C PRO A 112 -29.72 -0.25 -10.75
N GLY A 113 -29.29 -0.80 -9.61
CA GLY A 113 -30.13 -1.72 -8.82
C GLY A 113 -29.33 -2.70 -7.97
N LEU A 114 -30.06 -3.55 -7.26
CA LEU A 114 -29.45 -4.56 -6.36
C LEU A 114 -28.51 -5.52 -7.08
N THR A 115 -28.81 -5.88 -8.33
CA THR A 115 -27.94 -6.76 -9.14
C THR A 115 -26.57 -6.12 -9.39
N PHE A 116 -26.55 -4.83 -9.75
CA PHE A 116 -25.29 -4.10 -9.93
C PHE A 116 -24.50 -4.04 -8.61
N SER A 117 -25.18 -3.69 -7.50
CA SER A 117 -24.53 -3.62 -6.18
C SER A 117 -23.92 -4.96 -5.77
N PHE A 118 -24.66 -6.05 -5.94
CA PHE A 118 -24.19 -7.39 -5.60
C PHE A 118 -22.98 -7.79 -6.44
N VAL A 119 -23.04 -7.62 -7.76
CA VAL A 119 -21.93 -7.93 -8.66
C VAL A 119 -20.69 -7.08 -8.33
N THR A 120 -20.87 -5.78 -8.09
CA THR A 120 -19.78 -4.87 -7.74
C THR A 120 -19.11 -5.28 -6.42
N VAL A 121 -19.91 -5.55 -5.37
CA VAL A 121 -19.39 -5.98 -4.07
C VAL A 121 -18.59 -7.27 -4.18
N VAL A 122 -19.14 -8.29 -4.84
CA VAL A 122 -18.44 -9.58 -5.02
C VAL A 122 -17.16 -9.39 -5.82
N THR A 123 -17.21 -8.65 -6.92
CA THR A 123 -16.05 -8.44 -7.81
C THR A 123 -14.92 -7.71 -7.13
N LEU A 124 -15.20 -6.57 -6.49
CA LEU A 124 -14.18 -5.74 -5.84
C LEU A 124 -13.60 -6.43 -4.60
N THR A 125 -14.44 -7.10 -3.82
CA THR A 125 -13.98 -7.88 -2.66
C THR A 125 -13.07 -9.02 -3.10
N THR A 126 -13.43 -9.76 -4.15
CA THR A 126 -12.59 -10.84 -4.70
C THR A 126 -11.24 -10.32 -5.19
N GLY A 127 -11.22 -9.17 -5.88
CA GLY A 127 -9.98 -8.52 -6.30
C GLY A 127 -9.06 -8.17 -5.13
N THR A 128 -9.61 -7.59 -4.07
CA THR A 128 -8.86 -7.27 -2.84
C THR A 128 -8.31 -8.52 -2.16
N LEU A 129 -9.11 -9.57 -2.05
CA LEU A 129 -8.67 -10.84 -1.45
C LEU A 129 -7.56 -11.51 -2.26
N PHE A 130 -7.66 -11.43 -3.59
CA PHE A 130 -6.60 -11.94 -4.46
C PHE A 130 -5.28 -11.17 -4.27
N LEU A 131 -5.33 -9.83 -4.21
CA LEU A 131 -4.13 -9.02 -3.96
C LEU A 131 -3.54 -9.28 -2.57
N MET A 132 -4.39 -9.45 -1.55
CA MET A 132 -3.96 -9.82 -0.20
C MET A 132 -3.23 -11.17 -0.22
N TRP A 133 -3.82 -12.18 -0.83
CA TRP A 133 -3.20 -13.51 -0.97
C TRP A 133 -1.86 -13.44 -1.73
N LEU A 134 -1.81 -12.65 -2.82
CA LEU A 134 -0.58 -12.46 -3.58
C LEU A 134 0.51 -11.78 -2.74
N GLY A 135 0.16 -10.74 -1.97
CA GLY A 135 1.08 -10.05 -1.05
C GLY A 135 1.63 -10.98 0.03
N GLU A 136 0.81 -11.89 0.55
CA GLU A 136 1.24 -12.90 1.50
C GLU A 136 2.20 -13.92 0.87
N GLN A 137 1.89 -14.41 -0.36
CA GLN A 137 2.80 -15.31 -1.08
C GLN A 137 4.16 -14.67 -1.34
N ILE A 138 4.19 -13.38 -1.70
CA ILE A 138 5.45 -12.63 -1.88
C ILE A 138 6.20 -12.51 -0.54
N SER A 139 5.50 -12.28 0.57
CA SER A 139 6.12 -12.18 1.90
C SER A 139 6.65 -13.52 2.41
N GLU A 140 5.97 -14.64 2.12
CA GLU A 140 6.37 -15.97 2.58
C GLU A 140 7.49 -16.60 1.74
N LYS A 141 7.45 -16.40 0.42
CA LYS A 141 8.36 -17.06 -0.54
C LYS A 141 9.35 -16.11 -1.22
N GLY A 142 9.11 -14.80 -1.11
CA GLY A 142 9.91 -13.76 -1.74
C GLY A 142 10.80 -13.01 -0.76
N VAL A 143 11.09 -11.77 -1.09
CA VAL A 143 11.98 -10.88 -0.32
C VAL A 143 11.19 -9.69 0.23
N GLY A 144 11.27 -9.48 1.53
CA GLY A 144 10.68 -8.31 2.20
C GLY A 144 9.17 -8.41 2.42
N ASN A 145 8.51 -7.26 2.50
CA ASN A 145 7.06 -7.17 2.71
C ASN A 145 6.33 -7.15 1.36
N GLY A 146 5.62 -8.24 1.02
CA GLY A 146 4.94 -8.39 -0.26
C GLY A 146 3.87 -7.34 -0.53
N ILE A 147 3.19 -6.86 0.51
CA ILE A 147 2.18 -5.80 0.38
C ILE A 147 2.82 -4.48 -0.03
N SER A 148 3.93 -4.11 0.62
CA SER A 148 4.72 -2.94 0.23
C SER A 148 5.25 -3.05 -1.19
N MET A 149 5.62 -4.25 -1.64
CA MET A 149 6.07 -4.49 -3.01
C MET A 149 4.95 -4.29 -4.04
N ILE A 150 3.72 -4.70 -3.72
CA ILE A 150 2.58 -4.48 -4.63
C ILE A 150 2.25 -2.98 -4.74
N ILE A 151 2.26 -2.24 -3.61
CA ILE A 151 2.07 -0.79 -3.62
C ILE A 151 3.17 -0.10 -4.43
N PHE A 152 4.42 -0.48 -4.20
CA PHE A 152 5.56 0.03 -4.95
C PHE A 152 5.42 -0.21 -6.45
N ALA A 153 5.05 -1.43 -6.85
CA ALA A 153 4.81 -1.77 -8.25
C ALA A 153 3.71 -0.91 -8.88
N GLY A 154 2.61 -0.66 -8.14
CA GLY A 154 1.53 0.23 -8.59
C GLY A 154 2.00 1.66 -8.84
N ILE A 155 2.78 2.22 -7.91
CA ILE A 155 3.33 3.59 -8.05
C ILE A 155 4.31 3.66 -9.22
N VAL A 156 5.23 2.69 -9.32
CA VAL A 156 6.24 2.66 -10.39
C VAL A 156 5.61 2.47 -11.77
N ALA A 157 4.52 1.70 -11.87
CA ALA A 157 3.79 1.54 -13.15
C ALA A 157 3.24 2.85 -13.69
N GLY A 158 2.92 3.83 -12.83
CA GLY A 158 2.48 5.17 -13.23
C GLY A 158 3.61 6.12 -13.67
N LEU A 159 4.86 5.83 -13.30
CA LEU A 159 6.00 6.74 -13.59
C LEU A 159 6.21 7.03 -15.07
N PRO A 160 6.17 6.05 -16.01
CA PRO A 160 6.40 6.34 -17.43
C PRO A 160 5.38 7.33 -18.00
N VAL A 161 4.11 7.18 -17.60
CA VAL A 161 3.03 8.09 -18.04
C VAL A 161 3.22 9.49 -17.45
N SER A 162 3.55 9.58 -16.18
CA SER A 162 3.81 10.85 -15.49
C SER A 162 5.02 11.58 -16.09
N LEU A 163 6.10 10.87 -16.42
CA LEU A 163 7.26 11.44 -17.11
C LEU A 163 6.90 11.94 -18.52
N GLY A 164 6.11 11.16 -19.27
CA GLY A 164 5.62 11.57 -20.58
C GLY A 164 4.80 12.86 -20.53
N ASN A 165 3.87 12.96 -19.56
CA ASN A 165 3.07 14.15 -19.33
C ASN A 165 3.94 15.37 -18.95
N THR A 166 4.92 15.17 -18.06
CA THR A 166 5.85 16.25 -17.67
C THR A 166 6.66 16.75 -18.86
N LEU A 167 7.16 15.87 -19.73
CA LEU A 167 7.88 16.24 -20.93
C LEU A 167 6.98 16.99 -21.93
N SER A 168 5.72 16.59 -22.07
CA SER A 168 4.76 17.31 -22.90
C SER A 168 4.48 18.73 -22.38
N MET A 169 4.33 18.90 -21.04
CA MET A 169 4.14 20.21 -20.41
C MET A 169 5.37 21.13 -20.60
N VAL A 170 6.57 20.55 -20.65
CA VAL A 170 7.79 21.31 -21.01
C VAL A 170 7.75 21.75 -22.48
N SER A 171 7.30 20.87 -23.38
CA SER A 171 7.22 21.18 -24.80
C SER A 171 6.15 22.24 -25.13
N THR A 172 5.07 22.30 -24.38
CA THR A 172 4.01 23.31 -24.48
C THR A 172 4.36 24.63 -23.79
N GLY A 173 5.47 24.69 -23.04
CA GLY A 173 5.92 25.90 -22.33
C GLY A 173 5.23 26.17 -21.01
N GLU A 174 4.37 25.28 -20.52
CA GLU A 174 3.69 25.39 -19.24
C GLU A 174 4.67 25.19 -18.06
N LEU A 175 5.68 24.34 -18.26
CA LEU A 175 6.76 24.11 -17.28
C LEU A 175 8.12 24.49 -17.87
N SER A 176 8.94 25.20 -17.09
CA SER A 176 10.31 25.47 -17.48
C SER A 176 11.19 24.23 -17.30
N VAL A 177 12.13 24.01 -18.21
CA VAL A 177 13.14 22.93 -18.12
C VAL A 177 13.87 22.98 -16.79
N PHE A 178 14.17 24.17 -16.28
CA PHE A 178 14.82 24.38 -14.98
C PHE A 178 13.95 23.90 -13.82
N GLY A 179 12.63 24.13 -13.88
CA GLY A 179 11.67 23.65 -12.89
C GLY A 179 11.64 22.12 -12.79
N VAL A 180 11.62 21.43 -13.94
CA VAL A 180 11.66 19.96 -13.99
C VAL A 180 12.96 19.41 -13.41
N LEU A 181 14.10 20.02 -13.75
CA LEU A 181 15.40 19.64 -13.21
C LEU A 181 15.45 19.80 -11.70
N LEU A 182 14.89 20.88 -11.17
CA LEU A 182 14.82 21.14 -9.72
C LEU A 182 13.94 20.10 -9.01
N ILE A 183 12.79 19.72 -9.59
CA ILE A 183 11.91 18.66 -9.06
C ILE A 183 12.66 17.32 -9.01
N LEU A 184 13.38 16.94 -10.07
CA LEU A 184 14.16 15.71 -10.10
C LEU A 184 15.26 15.69 -9.05
N ILE A 185 16.02 16.77 -8.91
CA ILE A 185 17.06 16.90 -7.88
C ILE A 185 16.44 16.76 -6.48
N MET A 186 15.32 17.47 -6.23
CA MET A 186 14.59 17.37 -4.97
C MET A 186 14.14 15.94 -4.67
N ALA A 187 13.59 15.21 -5.67
CA ALA A 187 13.18 13.82 -5.54
C ALA A 187 14.36 12.92 -5.14
N PHE A 188 15.53 13.08 -5.76
CA PHE A 188 16.73 12.32 -5.39
C PHE A 188 17.24 12.66 -3.97
N ILE A 189 17.21 13.94 -3.57
CA ILE A 189 17.58 14.35 -2.21
C ILE A 189 16.65 13.73 -1.18
N VAL A 190 15.33 13.79 -1.41
CA VAL A 190 14.32 13.19 -0.52
C VAL A 190 14.50 11.67 -0.42
N MET A 191 14.67 10.97 -1.55
CA MET A 191 14.95 9.53 -1.53
C MET A 191 16.23 9.21 -0.76
N GLY A 192 17.31 9.95 -0.99
CA GLY A 192 18.58 9.78 -0.29
C GLY A 192 18.42 9.99 1.21
N PHE A 193 17.68 11.01 1.63
CA PHE A 193 17.38 11.28 3.03
C PHE A 193 16.56 10.16 3.69
N ILE A 194 15.52 9.67 3.01
CA ILE A 194 14.69 8.55 3.52
C ILE A 194 15.54 7.30 3.69
N VAL A 195 16.37 6.94 2.70
CA VAL A 195 17.26 5.78 2.76
C VAL A 195 18.28 5.95 3.90
N PHE A 196 18.83 7.15 4.07
CA PHE A 196 19.77 7.45 5.15
C PHE A 196 19.12 7.25 6.53
N MET A 197 17.91 7.76 6.72
CA MET A 197 17.17 7.60 7.98
C MET A 197 16.76 6.14 8.25
N GLU A 198 16.31 5.41 7.21
CA GLU A 198 15.90 4.00 7.34
C GLU A 198 17.08 3.08 7.65
N ARG A 199 18.29 3.40 7.13
CA ARG A 199 19.52 2.67 7.44
C ARG A 199 20.14 3.06 8.78
N GLY A 200 19.63 4.10 9.44
CA GLY A 200 20.11 4.57 10.73
C GLY A 200 20.02 3.48 11.80
N GLN A 201 21.18 3.06 12.33
CA GLN A 201 21.28 2.05 13.38
C GLN A 201 22.12 2.55 14.53
N ARG A 202 21.61 2.39 15.75
CA ARG A 202 22.42 2.58 16.95
C ARG A 202 23.18 1.29 17.23
N ARG A 203 24.51 1.35 17.15
CA ARG A 203 25.39 0.21 17.42
C ARG A 203 25.74 0.20 18.91
N ILE A 204 25.31 -0.83 19.62
CA ILE A 204 25.71 -1.07 21.01
C ILE A 204 26.85 -2.09 20.99
N THR A 205 28.00 -1.72 21.54
CA THR A 205 29.14 -2.63 21.66
C THR A 205 28.87 -3.67 22.75
N VAL A 206 28.89 -4.93 22.38
CA VAL A 206 28.82 -6.05 23.31
C VAL A 206 30.19 -6.67 23.44
N ASN A 207 30.80 -6.55 24.61
CA ASN A 207 32.07 -7.14 24.91
C ASN A 207 31.85 -8.56 25.45
N TYR A 208 32.27 -9.57 24.68
CA TYR A 208 32.29 -10.95 25.16
C TYR A 208 33.49 -11.18 26.08
N ALA A 209 33.27 -11.88 27.20
CA ALA A 209 34.33 -12.27 28.12
C ALA A 209 35.36 -13.14 27.38
N LYS A 210 36.64 -12.88 27.63
CA LYS A 210 37.73 -13.69 27.12
C LYS A 210 37.60 -15.11 27.64
N ARG A 211 37.52 -16.10 26.76
CA ARG A 211 37.41 -17.51 27.13
C ARG A 211 38.79 -18.15 27.04
N GLN A 212 39.23 -18.73 28.14
CA GLN A 212 40.48 -19.49 28.19
C GLN A 212 40.21 -20.89 27.61
N GLN A 213 40.83 -21.21 26.49
CA GLN A 213 40.81 -22.54 25.89
C GLN A 213 42.20 -23.15 25.98
N GLY A 214 42.45 -23.94 27.01
CA GLY A 214 43.76 -24.48 27.32
C GLY A 214 44.75 -23.41 27.73
N ARG A 215 45.95 -23.42 27.14
CA ARG A 215 47.07 -22.46 27.40
C ARG A 215 46.96 -21.17 26.57
N LYS A 216 45.99 -21.05 25.65
CA LYS A 216 45.79 -19.87 24.79
C LYS A 216 44.57 -19.07 25.23
N MET A 217 44.80 -17.77 25.48
CA MET A 217 43.70 -16.83 25.63
C MET A 217 43.17 -16.48 24.22
N VAL A 218 41.94 -16.92 23.89
CA VAL A 218 41.24 -16.47 22.69
C VAL A 218 40.57 -15.16 23.03
N GLY A 219 41.03 -14.07 22.44
CA GLY A 219 40.46 -12.74 22.63
C GLY A 219 39.03 -12.70 22.18
N GLY A 220 38.11 -12.25 23.06
CA GLY A 220 36.71 -12.03 22.68
C GLY A 220 36.62 -10.99 21.58
N GLN A 221 36.03 -11.36 20.45
CA GLN A 221 35.67 -10.39 19.42
C GLN A 221 34.55 -9.49 19.97
N SER A 222 34.73 -8.17 19.91
CA SER A 222 33.67 -7.23 20.19
C SER A 222 32.64 -7.29 19.04
N SER A 223 31.43 -7.71 19.34
CA SER A 223 30.30 -7.69 18.40
C SER A 223 29.42 -6.47 18.65
N TYR A 224 28.76 -5.99 17.60
CA TYR A 224 27.81 -4.88 17.72
C TYR A 224 26.39 -5.41 17.60
N LEU A 225 25.53 -4.99 18.52
CA LEU A 225 24.08 -5.22 18.42
C LEU A 225 23.47 -4.05 17.65
N PRO A 226 23.00 -4.25 16.41
CA PRO A 226 22.37 -3.18 15.63
C PRO A 226 20.92 -2.99 16.09
N LEU A 227 20.61 -1.84 16.65
CA LEU A 227 19.24 -1.42 16.94
C LEU A 227 18.79 -0.39 15.89
N LYS A 228 17.71 -0.65 15.17
CA LYS A 228 17.12 0.33 14.26
C LYS A 228 16.62 1.53 15.05
N ILE A 229 16.87 2.75 14.55
CA ILE A 229 16.42 4.00 15.17
C ILE A 229 14.95 4.22 14.85
N ASN A 230 14.53 3.86 13.63
CA ASN A 230 13.16 3.94 13.17
C ASN A 230 12.54 2.54 13.16
N MET A 231 11.56 2.32 14.03
CA MET A 231 10.79 1.06 14.15
C MET A 231 9.40 1.23 13.57
#